data_58b9d0ee991794270e3f2bc954611c03
#
_entry.id   58b9d0ee991794270e3f2bc954611c03
#
_cell.length_a   1.000
_cell.length_b   1.000
_cell.length_c   1.000
_cell.angle_alpha   90.00
_cell.angle_beta   90.00
_cell.angle_gamma   90.00
#
_symmetry.space_group_name_H-M   'P 1'
#
loop_
_entity.id
_entity.type
_entity.pdbx_description
1 polymer ?
#
loop_
_entity_poly.entity_id
_entity_poly.type
_entity_poly.pdbx_seq_one_letter_code
_entity_poly.pdbx_strand_id
1 'polypeptide(L)'
;MELARAAAELVEVGALERNGDGSFELLWRDEHSEGWLNQWWASRDTGFHDHGGSCVGVHVLAGRAVSEGLAVGRQRRPHEFGAGESFCAPATGIHRVDHEPGAVTIHVYSPPLREIGHYEIVDGELHRLVGLADEVSPPSPELSAALAHES
;
A
#
# COMPACT_ATOMS: atom_id res chain seq x y z
N MET A 1 2.98 -10.64 5.98
CA MET A 1 4.10 -10.78 5.01
C MET A 1 4.15 -12.14 4.34
N GLU A 2 3.91 -13.21 5.08
CA GLU A 2 4.01 -14.57 4.50
C GLU A 2 3.04 -14.81 3.35
N LEU A 3 1.78 -14.36 3.49
CA LEU A 3 0.80 -14.47 2.41
C LEU A 3 1.21 -13.65 1.19
N ALA A 4 1.76 -12.46 1.39
CA ALA A 4 2.22 -11.63 0.30
C ALA A 4 3.37 -12.29 -0.45
N ARG A 5 4.30 -12.91 0.28
CA ARG A 5 5.41 -13.63 -0.31
C ARG A 5 4.94 -14.87 -1.07
N ALA A 6 4.01 -15.63 -0.48
CA ALA A 6 3.46 -16.82 -1.13
C ALA A 6 2.71 -16.46 -2.41
N ALA A 7 1.92 -15.39 -2.39
CA ALA A 7 1.22 -14.91 -3.57
C ALA A 7 2.20 -14.44 -4.66
N ALA A 8 3.31 -13.84 -4.25
CA ALA A 8 4.32 -13.37 -5.19
C ALA A 8 4.94 -14.49 -6.03
N GLU A 9 5.05 -15.69 -5.47
CA GLU A 9 5.58 -16.85 -6.20
C GLU A 9 4.70 -17.25 -7.38
N LEU A 10 3.44 -16.86 -7.38
CA LEU A 10 2.49 -17.19 -8.43
C LEU A 10 2.46 -16.14 -9.55
N VAL A 11 3.19 -15.03 -9.38
CA VAL A 11 3.17 -13.93 -10.35
C VAL A 11 4.44 -13.93 -11.17
N GLU A 12 4.29 -13.94 -12.49
CA GLU A 12 5.41 -13.81 -13.42
C GLU A 12 5.54 -12.35 -13.83
N VAL A 13 6.46 -11.64 -13.21
CA VAL A 13 6.65 -10.20 -13.45
C VAL A 13 6.94 -9.90 -14.91
N GLY A 14 7.71 -10.74 -15.59
CA GLY A 14 8.02 -10.56 -17.01
C GLY A 14 6.82 -10.70 -17.94
N ALA A 15 5.72 -11.29 -17.47
CA ALA A 15 4.49 -11.43 -18.23
C ALA A 15 3.51 -10.27 -18.02
N LEU A 16 3.82 -9.34 -17.09
CA LEU A 16 2.92 -8.23 -16.79
C LEU A 16 3.03 -7.15 -17.87
N GLU A 17 1.88 -6.66 -18.30
CA GLU A 17 1.83 -5.59 -19.29
C GLU A 17 1.88 -4.23 -18.61
N ARG A 18 2.69 -3.31 -19.17
CA ARG A 18 2.76 -1.94 -18.64
C ARG A 18 1.71 -1.10 -19.34
N ASN A 19 0.68 -0.73 -18.59
CA ASN A 19 -0.40 0.09 -19.11
C ASN A 19 -0.58 1.36 -18.26
N GLY A 20 -0.45 2.52 -18.87
CA GLY A 20 -0.65 3.80 -18.21
C GLY A 20 0.28 4.02 -17.02
N ASP A 21 -0.24 4.58 -15.94
CA ASP A 21 0.52 4.91 -14.74
C ASP A 21 0.58 3.74 -13.76
N GLY A 22 -0.16 2.69 -14.01
CA GLY A 22 -0.18 1.51 -13.17
C GLY A 22 -1.52 0.80 -13.17
N SER A 23 -1.59 -0.30 -12.47
CA SER A 23 -2.82 -1.07 -12.30
C SER A 23 -2.87 -1.72 -10.93
N PHE A 24 -4.09 -2.00 -10.47
CA PHE A 24 -4.35 -2.60 -9.17
C PHE A 24 -5.33 -3.74 -9.38
N GLU A 25 -4.87 -4.95 -9.13
CA GLU A 25 -5.67 -6.14 -9.37
C GLU A 25 -5.94 -6.87 -8.08
N LEU A 26 -7.22 -7.13 -7.79
CA LEU A 26 -7.61 -7.93 -6.64
C LEU A 26 -7.32 -9.40 -6.95
N LEU A 27 -6.47 -10.01 -6.15
CA LEU A 27 -6.10 -11.43 -6.30
C LEU A 27 -7.05 -12.33 -5.54
N TRP A 28 -7.45 -11.95 -4.33
CA TRP A 28 -8.45 -12.67 -3.54
C TRP A 28 -9.03 -11.76 -2.47
N ARG A 29 -10.22 -12.12 -2.02
CA ARG A 29 -10.83 -11.53 -0.83
C ARG A 29 -11.68 -12.61 -0.16
N ASP A 30 -11.45 -12.82 1.11
CA ASP A 30 -12.27 -13.70 1.92
C ASP A 30 -12.55 -13.00 3.27
N GLU A 31 -13.08 -13.74 4.25
CA GLU A 31 -13.41 -13.14 5.55
C GLU A 31 -12.19 -12.76 6.39
N HIS A 32 -11.01 -13.26 6.05
CA HIS A 32 -9.79 -13.06 6.83
C HIS A 32 -8.80 -12.09 6.21
N SER A 33 -8.74 -12.03 4.90
CA SER A 33 -7.74 -11.21 4.20
C SER A 33 -8.15 -10.87 2.77
N GLU A 34 -7.44 -9.94 2.18
CA GLU A 34 -7.48 -9.66 0.76
C GLU A 34 -6.08 -9.38 0.26
N GLY A 35 -5.82 -9.73 -0.98
CA GLY A 35 -4.54 -9.53 -1.63
C GLY A 35 -4.67 -8.80 -2.96
N TRP A 36 -3.77 -7.86 -3.19
CA TRP A 36 -3.74 -7.03 -4.38
C TRP A 36 -2.39 -7.10 -5.05
N LEU A 37 -2.39 -7.19 -6.38
CA LEU A 37 -1.21 -7.00 -7.20
C LEU A 37 -1.23 -5.56 -7.70
N ASN A 38 -0.25 -4.77 -7.26
CA ASN A 38 -0.14 -3.36 -7.60
C ASN A 38 1.06 -3.14 -8.51
N GLN A 39 0.84 -2.53 -9.64
CA GLN A 39 1.87 -2.19 -10.62
C GLN A 39 1.98 -0.68 -10.69
N TRP A 40 3.18 -0.15 -10.42
CA TRP A 40 3.42 1.27 -10.31
C TRP A 40 4.34 1.71 -11.47
N TRP A 41 3.75 2.11 -12.59
CA TRP A 41 4.54 2.47 -13.76
C TRP A 41 4.99 3.93 -13.75
N ALA A 42 4.38 4.77 -12.92
CA ALA A 42 4.81 6.12 -12.63
C ALA A 42 5.25 6.23 -11.18
N SER A 43 6.11 7.19 -10.87
CA SER A 43 6.51 7.45 -9.49
C SER A 43 5.28 7.88 -8.69
N ARG A 44 5.10 7.30 -7.51
CA ARG A 44 3.90 7.56 -6.71
C ARG A 44 4.16 7.48 -5.22
N ASP A 45 3.88 8.58 -4.53
CA ASP A 45 3.88 8.66 -3.08
C ASP A 45 2.45 8.56 -2.58
N THR A 46 2.18 7.62 -1.70
CA THR A 46 0.83 7.43 -1.17
C THR A 46 0.41 8.51 -0.19
N GLY A 47 1.34 9.29 0.34
CA GLY A 47 1.07 10.13 1.50
C GLY A 47 0.88 9.30 2.77
N PHE A 48 0.84 9.97 3.93
CA PHE A 48 0.61 9.27 5.19
C PHE A 48 -0.84 8.77 5.26
N HIS A 49 -1.00 7.52 5.61
CA HIS A 49 -2.33 6.89 5.72
C HIS A 49 -2.30 5.74 6.72
N ASP A 50 -3.48 5.41 7.24
CA ASP A 50 -3.69 4.19 8.01
C ASP A 50 -4.53 3.21 7.17
N HIS A 51 -4.82 2.06 7.74
CA HIS A 51 -5.57 1.01 7.04
C HIS A 51 -6.86 0.63 7.80
N GLY A 52 -7.38 1.56 8.60
CA GLY A 52 -8.68 1.38 9.24
C GLY A 52 -8.81 0.14 10.12
N GLY A 53 -7.75 -0.24 10.81
CA GLY A 53 -7.75 -1.42 11.66
C GLY A 53 -7.22 -2.70 10.99
N SER A 54 -6.89 -2.65 9.69
CA SER A 54 -6.23 -3.77 9.02
C SER A 54 -4.71 -3.65 9.17
N CYS A 55 -4.03 -4.76 9.36
CA CYS A 55 -2.59 -4.78 9.16
C CYS A 55 -2.32 -5.03 7.67
N VAL A 56 -1.17 -4.60 7.20
CA VAL A 56 -0.77 -4.81 5.82
C VAL A 56 0.61 -5.47 5.75
N GLY A 57 0.72 -6.47 4.90
CA GLY A 57 1.99 -7.05 4.51
C GLY A 57 2.24 -6.74 3.04
N VAL A 58 3.46 -6.30 2.73
CA VAL A 58 3.84 -5.93 1.36
C VAL A 58 5.05 -6.73 0.96
N HIS A 59 4.99 -7.34 -0.22
CA HIS A 59 6.14 -7.99 -0.84
C HIS A 59 6.47 -7.27 -2.14
N VAL A 60 7.74 -6.90 -2.32
CA VAL A 60 8.20 -6.23 -3.54
C VAL A 60 8.65 -7.28 -4.53
N LEU A 61 8.00 -7.32 -5.69
CA LEU A 61 8.35 -8.24 -6.76
C LEU A 61 9.39 -7.64 -7.71
N ALA A 62 9.32 -6.37 -7.97
CA ALA A 62 10.23 -5.66 -8.87
C ALA A 62 10.32 -4.20 -8.46
N GLY A 63 11.44 -3.55 -8.80
CA GLY A 63 11.65 -2.15 -8.47
C GLY A 63 11.91 -1.92 -6.99
N ARG A 64 11.57 -0.73 -6.53
CA ARG A 64 11.79 -0.33 -5.14
C ARG A 64 10.63 0.46 -4.58
N ALA A 65 10.43 0.30 -3.28
CA ALA A 65 9.48 1.08 -2.52
C ALA A 65 10.18 1.59 -1.25
N VAL A 66 9.90 2.83 -0.87
CA VAL A 66 10.44 3.43 0.34
C VAL A 66 9.29 3.64 1.32
N SER A 67 9.35 2.97 2.46
CA SER A 67 8.31 3.06 3.49
C SER A 67 8.80 3.90 4.66
N GLU A 68 7.95 4.85 5.08
CA GLU A 68 8.24 5.70 6.22
C GLU A 68 7.07 5.66 7.17
N GLY A 69 7.29 5.15 8.36
CA GLY A 69 6.24 5.04 9.38
C GLY A 69 6.30 6.19 10.37
N LEU A 70 5.17 6.46 11.02
CA LEU A 70 5.10 7.39 12.14
C LEU A 70 5.11 6.60 13.44
N ALA A 71 5.90 7.07 14.39
CA ALA A 71 5.84 6.61 15.78
C ALA A 71 5.24 7.72 16.62
N VAL A 72 4.73 7.37 17.80
CA VAL A 72 4.16 8.36 18.72
C VAL A 72 5.16 9.47 18.97
N GLY A 73 4.79 10.70 18.61
CA GLY A 73 5.59 11.88 18.81
C GLY A 73 6.78 12.08 17.89
N ARG A 74 7.01 11.20 16.93
CA ARG A 74 8.13 11.35 15.99
C ARG A 74 7.94 10.52 14.74
N GLN A 75 8.62 10.96 13.67
CA GLN A 75 8.67 10.27 12.42
C GLN A 75 9.81 9.25 12.43
N ARG A 76 9.56 8.05 11.93
CA ARG A 76 10.61 7.05 11.74
C ARG A 76 11.38 7.36 10.46
N ARG A 77 12.61 6.88 10.41
CA ARG A 77 13.42 7.02 9.19
C ARG A 77 12.82 6.18 8.06
N PRO A 78 12.86 6.68 6.82
CA PRO A 78 12.46 5.90 5.67
C PRO A 78 13.33 4.64 5.51
N HIS A 79 12.69 3.55 5.12
CA HIS A 79 13.38 2.32 4.76
C HIS A 79 13.09 1.96 3.33
N GLU A 80 14.13 1.57 2.60
CA GLU A 80 14.02 1.16 1.22
C GLU A 80 13.91 -0.35 1.12
N PHE A 81 13.00 -0.83 0.30
CA PHE A 81 12.78 -2.25 0.04
C PHE A 81 12.88 -2.51 -1.46
N GLY A 82 13.72 -3.45 -1.84
CA GLY A 82 13.89 -3.87 -3.23
C GLY A 82 13.21 -5.20 -3.53
N ALA A 83 13.37 -5.66 -4.76
CA ALA A 83 12.79 -6.92 -5.21
C ALA A 83 13.20 -8.08 -4.29
N GLY A 84 12.24 -8.88 -3.89
CA GLY A 84 12.42 -10.01 -2.99
C GLY A 84 12.28 -9.65 -1.50
N GLU A 85 12.18 -8.38 -1.17
CA GLU A 85 12.04 -7.94 0.23
C GLU A 85 10.59 -7.69 0.60
N SER A 86 10.29 -7.81 1.88
CA SER A 86 8.94 -7.62 2.40
C SER A 86 8.97 -6.68 3.60
N PHE A 87 7.87 -6.00 3.81
CA PHE A 87 7.67 -5.18 5.01
C PHE A 87 6.21 -5.24 5.46
N CYS A 88 5.94 -4.74 6.63
CA CYS A 88 4.57 -4.71 7.14
C CYS A 88 4.32 -3.45 7.96
N ALA A 89 3.05 -3.10 8.06
CA ALA A 89 2.57 -2.07 8.96
C ALA A 89 1.48 -2.68 9.86
N PRO A 90 1.54 -2.42 11.17
CA PRO A 90 0.53 -2.92 12.08
C PRO A 90 -0.81 -2.23 11.88
N ALA A 91 -1.86 -2.81 12.43
CA ALA A 91 -3.22 -2.29 12.32
C ALA A 91 -3.37 -0.83 12.81
N THR A 92 -2.52 -0.42 13.74
CA THR A 92 -2.53 0.94 14.27
C THR A 92 -1.51 1.85 13.60
N GLY A 93 -0.80 1.35 12.60
CA GLY A 93 0.30 2.09 11.97
C GLY A 93 -0.20 3.13 10.99
N ILE A 94 0.53 4.25 10.95
CA ILE A 94 0.37 5.27 9.92
C ILE A 94 1.70 5.33 9.18
N HIS A 95 1.67 5.18 7.87
CA HIS A 95 2.87 5.21 7.06
C HIS A 95 2.61 5.85 5.70
N ARG A 96 3.69 6.14 4.99
CA ARG A 96 3.62 6.49 3.58
C ARG A 96 4.59 5.61 2.81
N VAL A 97 4.28 5.35 1.57
CA VAL A 97 5.13 4.56 0.70
C VAL A 97 5.32 5.30 -0.62
N ASP A 98 6.58 5.50 -0.99
CA ASP A 98 6.92 6.08 -2.27
C ASP A 98 7.41 4.96 -3.18
N HIS A 99 6.80 4.85 -4.36
CA HIS A 99 7.09 3.80 -5.31
C HIS A 99 7.86 4.38 -6.50
N GLU A 100 8.99 3.77 -6.84
CA GLU A 100 9.69 4.18 -8.06
C GLU A 100 8.98 3.62 -9.29
N PRO A 101 9.13 4.26 -10.47
CA PRO A 101 8.56 3.73 -11.70
C PRO A 101 9.07 2.32 -11.99
N GLY A 102 8.14 1.41 -12.26
CA GLY A 102 8.46 0.00 -12.49
C GLY A 102 8.32 -0.87 -11.25
N ALA A 103 7.97 -0.30 -10.09
CA ALA A 103 7.72 -1.09 -8.90
C ALA A 103 6.48 -1.97 -9.07
N VAL A 104 6.59 -3.21 -8.63
CA VAL A 104 5.47 -4.16 -8.59
C VAL A 104 5.43 -4.75 -7.19
N THR A 105 4.28 -4.64 -6.55
CA THR A 105 4.11 -5.07 -5.16
C THR A 105 2.88 -5.93 -4.99
N ILE A 106 2.92 -6.83 -4.00
CA ILE A 106 1.74 -7.53 -3.51
C ILE A 106 1.42 -6.93 -2.16
N HIS A 107 0.18 -6.49 -1.97
CA HIS A 107 -0.32 -5.99 -0.70
C HIS A 107 -1.36 -6.96 -0.15
N VAL A 108 -1.20 -7.37 1.09
CA VAL A 108 -2.18 -8.22 1.78
C VAL A 108 -2.68 -7.49 3.02
N TYR A 109 -3.99 -7.29 3.07
CA TYR A 109 -4.66 -6.66 4.21
C TYR A 109 -5.40 -7.70 5.03
N SER A 110 -5.26 -7.67 6.34
CA SER A 110 -5.95 -8.60 7.24
C SER A 110 -6.42 -7.86 8.52
N PRO A 111 -7.70 -7.85 8.82
CA PRO A 111 -8.81 -8.27 7.95
C PRO A 111 -8.89 -7.46 6.66
N PRO A 112 -9.80 -7.81 5.73
CA PRO A 112 -9.94 -7.05 4.49
C PRO A 112 -10.12 -5.56 4.73
N LEU A 113 -9.50 -4.76 3.87
CA LEU A 113 -9.49 -3.32 4.00
C LEU A 113 -10.91 -2.75 3.83
N ARG A 114 -11.33 -1.93 4.79
CA ARG A 114 -12.64 -1.30 4.75
C ARG A 114 -12.58 0.21 4.61
N GLU A 115 -11.51 0.81 5.11
CA GLU A 115 -11.32 2.24 5.01
C GLU A 115 -9.84 2.57 5.05
N ILE A 116 -9.49 3.71 4.52
CA ILE A 116 -8.14 4.26 4.61
C ILE A 116 -8.29 5.69 5.09
N GLY A 117 -7.64 6.02 6.20
CA GLY A 117 -7.55 7.40 6.66
C GLY A 117 -6.29 8.04 6.11
N HIS A 118 -6.41 9.24 5.57
CA HIS A 118 -5.29 10.02 5.06
C HIS A 118 -4.92 11.12 6.02
N TYR A 119 -3.62 11.45 6.08
CA TYR A 119 -3.09 12.42 7.04
C TYR A 119 -2.08 13.33 6.38
N GLU A 120 -1.92 14.52 6.96
CA GLU A 120 -0.83 15.42 6.60
C GLU A 120 -0.18 15.93 7.88
N ILE A 121 1.05 16.35 7.78
CA ILE A 121 1.77 16.96 8.90
C ILE A 121 1.85 18.46 8.63
N VAL A 122 1.26 19.26 9.52
CA VAL A 122 1.25 20.71 9.42
C VAL A 122 1.81 21.26 10.72
N ASP A 123 2.88 22.03 10.62
CA ASP A 123 3.58 22.63 11.77
C ASP A 123 3.94 21.59 12.85
N GLY A 124 4.34 20.40 12.42
CA GLY A 124 4.71 19.31 13.33
C GLY A 124 3.54 18.54 13.93
N GLU A 125 2.31 18.90 13.58
CA GLU A 125 1.11 18.20 14.05
C GLU A 125 0.50 17.34 12.96
N LEU A 126 -0.01 16.18 13.36
CA LEU A 126 -0.67 15.26 12.46
C LEU A 126 -2.15 15.60 12.36
N HIS A 127 -2.61 15.87 11.15
CA HIS A 127 -4.00 16.19 10.88
C HIS A 127 -4.61 15.13 9.96
N ARG A 128 -5.76 14.59 10.36
CA ARG A 128 -6.50 13.69 9.48
C ARG A 128 -7.22 14.51 8.41
N LEU A 129 -7.03 14.11 7.16
CA LEU A 129 -7.70 14.75 6.03
C LEU A 129 -9.13 14.22 5.93
N VAL A 130 -10.09 15.13 5.82
CA VAL A 130 -11.51 14.81 5.79
C VAL A 130 -12.05 15.05 4.40
N GLY A 131 -12.96 14.23 3.95
CA GLY A 131 -13.55 14.40 2.62
C GLY A 131 -12.79 13.71 1.51
N LEU A 132 -11.68 13.03 1.83
CA LEU A 132 -11.03 12.18 0.86
C LEU A 132 -11.69 10.81 0.98
N ALA A 133 -11.12 9.81 0.45
CA ALA A 133 -11.72 8.50 0.46
C ALA A 133 -11.52 7.79 1.79
N ASP A 134 -12.06 8.37 2.84
CA ASP A 134 -12.01 7.78 4.15
C ASP A 134 -12.84 6.57 4.23
N GLU A 135 -13.82 6.54 3.39
CA GLU A 135 -14.71 5.48 3.42
C GLU A 135 -14.29 4.54 2.40
N VAL A 136 -14.61 3.38 2.55
CA VAL A 136 -14.62 2.55 1.59
C VAL A 136 -15.01 1.35 1.87
N SER A 137 -15.66 0.69 1.37
CA SER A 137 -16.13 -0.52 1.86
C SER A 137 -16.72 -1.42 0.82
N PRO A 138 -16.22 -2.54 0.63
CA PRO A 138 -14.82 -2.86 0.55
C PRO A 138 -14.23 -2.20 -0.69
N PRO A 139 -12.94 -1.97 -0.75
CA PRO A 139 -12.37 -1.30 -1.91
C PRO A 139 -12.50 -2.16 -3.15
N SER A 140 -12.90 -1.52 -4.23
CA SER A 140 -12.83 -2.12 -5.56
C SER A 140 -11.45 -1.86 -6.14
N PRO A 141 -11.07 -2.51 -7.25
CA PRO A 141 -9.83 -2.18 -7.94
C PRO A 141 -9.75 -0.71 -8.32
N GLU A 142 -10.86 -0.12 -8.79
CA GLU A 142 -10.91 1.28 -9.14
C GLU A 142 -10.72 2.17 -7.92
N LEU A 143 -11.29 1.78 -6.79
CA LEU A 143 -11.15 2.56 -5.58
C LEU A 143 -9.73 2.48 -5.04
N SER A 144 -9.11 1.31 -5.06
CA SER A 144 -7.72 1.18 -4.64
C SER A 144 -6.81 2.02 -5.53
N ALA A 145 -7.07 2.06 -6.83
CA ALA A 145 -6.34 2.90 -7.75
C ALA A 145 -6.55 4.38 -7.42
N ALA A 146 -7.79 4.79 -7.14
CA ALA A 146 -8.09 6.16 -6.77
C ALA A 146 -7.39 6.57 -5.48
N LEU A 147 -7.40 5.71 -4.46
CA LEU A 147 -6.71 5.96 -3.21
C LEU A 147 -5.21 6.10 -3.41
N ALA A 148 -4.62 5.26 -4.23
CA ALA A 148 -3.20 5.33 -4.55
C ALA A 148 -2.85 6.60 -5.33
N HIS A 149 -3.78 7.09 -6.17
CA HIS A 149 -3.55 8.31 -6.94
C HIS A 149 -3.76 9.58 -6.13
N GLU A 150 -4.63 9.54 -5.15
CA GLU A 150 -4.91 10.70 -4.32
C GLU A 150 -3.89 10.89 -3.21
N SER A 151 -3.12 9.92 -2.91
CA SER A 151 -2.20 9.92 -1.77
C SER A 151 -0.87 10.56 -2.07
#